data_4596dc717c66f61214feefbd0d7f4eb3
#
_entry.id   4596dc717c66f61214feefbd0d7f4eb3
#
_cell.length_a   1.000
_cell.length_b   1.000
_cell.length_c   1.000
_cell.angle_alpha   90.00
_cell.angle_beta   90.00
_cell.angle_gamma   90.00
#
_symmetry.space_group_name_H-M   'P 1'
#
loop_
_entity.id
_entity.type
_entity.pdbx_description
1 polymer ?
#
loop_
_entity_poly.entity_id
_entity_poly.type
_entity_poly.pdbx_seq_one_letter_code
_entity_poly.pdbx_strand_id
1 'polypeptide(L)'
;MSNSFPRLGKPAPLFEGDVVRFDSRKKEIFFDTISLNKIIEEKKWTVLFFYPRDFSSLCPTEIHSFNRRIKDFEKANCVLIGCSTDSKNSHKAWMEKPRTKGGIDKLSYPLMADPSLRIARSYGVLQRELGQALRGTFVINDEGILMSLAVNPSKIGRSVDETVR
;
A
#
# COMPACT_ATOMS: atom_id res chain seq x y z
N MET A 1 -27.07 0.17 3.63
CA MET A 1 -25.74 0.36 3.04
C MET A 1 -25.14 -0.96 2.62
N SER A 2 -24.97 -1.14 1.36
CA SER A 2 -24.33 -2.35 0.87
C SER A 2 -22.84 -2.31 1.18
N ASN A 3 -22.39 -3.21 2.05
CA ASN A 3 -20.97 -3.49 2.19
C ASN A 3 -20.53 -4.27 0.96
N SER A 4 -20.28 -3.56 -0.15
CA SER A 4 -19.78 -4.21 -1.35
C SER A 4 -18.27 -4.41 -1.18
N PHE A 5 -17.87 -5.65 -0.93
CA PHE A 5 -16.46 -6.03 -0.97
C PHE A 5 -15.98 -6.00 -2.41
N PRO A 6 -14.68 -5.69 -2.64
CA PRO A 6 -14.10 -5.79 -3.96
C PRO A 6 -14.27 -7.20 -4.54
N ARG A 7 -14.60 -7.27 -5.83
CA ARG A 7 -14.82 -8.55 -6.50
C ARG A 7 -13.85 -8.70 -7.68
N LEU A 8 -13.33 -9.90 -7.83
CA LEU A 8 -12.50 -10.22 -8.99
C LEU A 8 -13.26 -10.00 -10.29
N GLY A 9 -12.58 -9.42 -11.28
CA GLY A 9 -13.16 -9.15 -12.58
C GLY A 9 -14.08 -7.94 -12.63
N LYS A 10 -14.21 -7.20 -11.54
CA LYS A 10 -15.04 -5.98 -11.45
C LYS A 10 -14.15 -4.77 -11.17
N PRO A 11 -14.65 -3.54 -11.41
CA PRO A 11 -13.88 -2.34 -11.08
C PRO A 11 -13.48 -2.32 -9.61
N ALA A 12 -12.20 -2.04 -9.35
CA ALA A 12 -11.69 -1.86 -8.00
C ALA A 12 -12.25 -0.56 -7.41
N PRO A 13 -12.45 -0.48 -6.09
CA PRO A 13 -12.84 0.78 -5.46
C PRO A 13 -11.84 1.88 -5.77
N LEU A 14 -12.34 3.04 -6.18
CA LEU A 14 -11.49 4.20 -6.43
C LEU A 14 -10.95 4.75 -5.11
N PHE A 15 -9.73 5.20 -5.12
CA PHE A 15 -9.11 5.82 -3.96
C PHE A 15 -8.32 7.04 -4.36
N GLU A 16 -8.21 7.95 -3.40
CA GLU A 16 -7.33 9.10 -3.46
C GLU A 16 -6.85 9.36 -2.04
N GLY A 17 -5.57 9.59 -1.87
CA GLY A 17 -5.02 9.81 -0.54
C GLY A 17 -3.66 10.47 -0.56
N ASP A 18 -3.27 10.96 0.63
CA ASP A 18 -1.94 11.50 0.84
C ASP A 18 -0.94 10.34 0.93
N VAL A 19 0.22 10.55 0.32
CA VAL A 19 1.32 9.60 0.37
C VAL A 19 2.58 10.28 0.86
N VAL A 20 3.50 9.46 1.37
CA VAL A 20 4.85 9.88 1.72
C VAL A 20 5.79 9.18 0.75
N ARG A 21 6.66 9.96 0.12
CA ARG A 21 7.64 9.47 -0.86
C ARG A 21 9.04 9.88 -0.47
N PHE A 22 10.02 9.15 -0.98
CA PHE A 22 11.42 9.53 -0.90
C PHE A 22 11.94 9.88 -2.30
N ASP A 23 12.48 11.09 -2.44
CA ASP A 23 13.14 11.52 -3.67
C ASP A 23 14.64 11.22 -3.54
N SER A 24 15.13 10.25 -4.30
CA SER A 24 16.53 9.81 -4.25
C SER A 24 17.50 10.85 -4.79
N ARG A 25 17.04 11.74 -5.68
CA ARG A 25 17.89 12.80 -6.25
C ARG A 25 18.13 13.94 -5.27
N LYS A 26 17.04 14.40 -4.61
CA LYS A 26 17.10 15.47 -3.61
C LYS A 26 17.41 14.94 -2.22
N LYS A 27 17.36 13.64 -2.02
CA LYS A 27 17.49 12.97 -0.72
C LYS A 27 16.51 13.51 0.32
N GLU A 28 15.27 13.73 -0.11
CA GLU A 28 14.19 14.28 0.71
C GLU A 28 13.03 13.33 0.80
N ILE A 29 12.42 13.28 1.99
CA ILE A 29 11.12 12.66 2.21
C ILE A 29 10.09 13.78 2.06
N PHE A 30 9.09 13.58 1.22
CA PHE A 30 8.10 14.61 0.93
C PHE A 30 6.69 14.01 0.87
N PHE A 31 5.70 14.88 1.05
CA PHE A 31 4.29 14.54 0.93
C PHE A 31 3.80 14.77 -0.50
N ASP A 32 2.93 13.89 -0.96
CA ASP A 32 2.31 13.96 -2.28
C ASP A 32 0.90 13.38 -2.18
N THR A 33 0.18 13.34 -3.27
CA THR A 33 -1.13 12.69 -3.36
C THR A 33 -1.10 11.67 -4.49
N ILE A 34 -1.94 10.64 -4.39
CA ILE A 34 -2.06 9.63 -5.41
C ILE A 34 -3.53 9.22 -5.54
N SER A 35 -3.98 8.93 -6.76
CA SER A 35 -5.33 8.45 -7.02
C SER A 35 -5.31 7.30 -8.02
N LEU A 36 -6.22 6.36 -7.85
CA LEU A 36 -6.35 5.24 -8.79
C LEU A 36 -6.75 5.72 -10.18
N ASN A 37 -7.63 6.72 -10.29
CA ASN A 37 -8.03 7.29 -11.57
C ASN A 37 -6.83 7.77 -12.38
N LYS A 38 -5.91 8.46 -11.76
CA LYS A 38 -4.73 8.98 -12.43
C LYS A 38 -3.81 7.86 -12.91
N ILE A 39 -3.66 6.81 -12.12
CA ILE A 39 -2.86 5.64 -12.50
C ILE A 39 -3.49 4.96 -13.72
N ILE A 40 -4.81 4.83 -13.75
CA ILE A 40 -5.55 4.26 -14.88
C ILE A 40 -5.37 5.11 -16.12
N GLU A 41 -5.44 6.43 -16.00
CA GLU A 41 -5.20 7.35 -17.12
C GLU A 41 -3.81 7.17 -17.74
N GLU A 42 -2.82 6.85 -16.91
CA GLU A 42 -1.45 6.58 -17.36
C GLU A 42 -1.27 5.16 -17.91
N LYS A 43 -2.33 4.36 -17.96
CA LYS A 43 -2.33 2.98 -18.46
C LYS A 43 -1.36 2.07 -17.70
N LYS A 44 -1.34 2.23 -16.36
CA LYS A 44 -0.49 1.42 -15.48
C LYS A 44 -1.32 0.50 -14.62
N TRP A 45 -0.72 -0.63 -14.26
CA TRP A 45 -1.26 -1.53 -13.25
C TRP A 45 -0.98 -0.97 -11.86
N THR A 46 -1.73 -1.43 -10.87
CA THR A 46 -1.54 -1.04 -9.47
C THR A 46 -1.47 -2.28 -8.59
N VAL A 47 -0.50 -2.32 -7.70
CA VAL A 47 -0.52 -3.23 -6.55
C VAL A 47 -0.69 -2.37 -5.31
N LEU A 48 -1.82 -2.54 -4.64
CA LEU A 48 -2.12 -1.86 -3.38
C LEU A 48 -2.09 -2.90 -2.27
N PHE A 49 -1.17 -2.76 -1.33
CA PHE A 49 -1.13 -3.64 -0.18
C PHE A 49 -1.38 -2.87 1.11
N PHE A 50 -2.14 -3.49 2.01
CA PHE A 50 -2.43 -2.93 3.32
C PHE A 50 -1.60 -3.64 4.38
N TYR A 51 -1.23 -2.90 5.41
CA TYR A 51 -0.58 -3.45 6.60
C TYR A 51 -1.21 -2.80 7.84
N PRO A 52 -1.14 -3.46 9.01
CA PRO A 52 -1.87 -2.99 10.20
C PRO A 52 -1.44 -1.62 10.71
N ARG A 53 -0.15 -1.38 10.88
CA ARG A 53 0.34 -0.10 11.44
C ARG A 53 1.84 0.07 11.26
N ASP A 54 2.26 1.34 11.30
CA ASP A 54 3.66 1.71 11.38
C ASP A 54 4.27 1.25 12.72
N PHE A 55 5.57 1.14 12.77
CA PHE A 55 6.34 0.79 13.97
C PHE A 55 6.00 -0.58 14.56
N SER A 56 5.49 -1.51 13.76
CA SER A 56 5.24 -2.89 14.19
C SER A 56 6.44 -3.79 13.85
N SER A 57 6.48 -4.99 14.44
CA SER A 57 7.61 -5.92 14.28
C SER A 57 7.61 -6.69 12.96
N LEU A 58 6.43 -7.06 12.45
CA LEU A 58 6.31 -7.85 11.21
C LEU A 58 6.26 -7.00 9.96
N CYS A 59 5.61 -5.85 10.02
CA CYS A 59 5.41 -4.99 8.84
C CYS A 59 6.71 -4.56 8.15
N PRO A 60 7.80 -4.20 8.85
CA PRO A 60 9.05 -3.82 8.17
C PRO A 60 9.60 -4.88 7.25
N THR A 61 9.51 -6.15 7.64
CA THR A 61 10.01 -7.27 6.82
C THR A 61 9.29 -7.35 5.48
N GLU A 62 7.95 -7.25 5.50
CA GLU A 62 7.13 -7.26 4.29
C GLU A 62 7.40 -6.03 3.42
N ILE A 63 7.42 -4.85 4.03
CA ILE A 63 7.61 -3.58 3.32
C ILE A 63 8.96 -3.57 2.60
N HIS A 64 10.01 -4.05 3.24
CA HIS A 64 11.32 -4.17 2.61
C HIS A 64 11.37 -5.26 1.55
N SER A 65 10.62 -6.34 1.70
CA SER A 65 10.50 -7.36 0.68
C SER A 65 9.91 -6.80 -0.61
N PHE A 66 8.88 -5.96 -0.51
CA PHE A 66 8.36 -5.23 -1.66
C PHE A 66 9.39 -4.26 -2.24
N ASN A 67 10.11 -3.55 -1.39
CA ASN A 67 11.11 -2.58 -1.84
C ASN A 67 12.25 -3.23 -2.63
N ARG A 68 12.69 -4.42 -2.22
CA ARG A 68 13.70 -5.17 -2.95
C ARG A 68 13.25 -5.61 -4.34
N ARG A 69 11.94 -5.73 -4.56
CA ARG A 69 11.37 -6.17 -5.83
C ARG A 69 10.81 -5.01 -6.66
N ILE A 70 11.12 -3.76 -6.29
CA ILE A 70 10.54 -2.59 -6.96
C ILE A 70 10.81 -2.57 -8.47
N LYS A 71 11.99 -3.02 -8.90
CA LYS A 71 12.32 -3.07 -10.33
C LYS A 71 11.45 -4.04 -11.11
N ASP A 72 11.00 -5.12 -10.47
CA ASP A 72 10.09 -6.08 -11.11
C ASP A 72 8.71 -5.44 -11.35
N PHE A 73 8.24 -4.65 -10.39
CA PHE A 73 6.99 -3.89 -10.56
C PHE A 73 7.12 -2.84 -11.66
N GLU A 74 8.23 -2.13 -11.70
CA GLU A 74 8.50 -1.13 -12.75
C GLU A 74 8.53 -1.78 -14.14
N LYS A 75 9.18 -2.93 -14.29
CA LYS A 75 9.22 -3.67 -15.57
C LYS A 75 7.83 -4.14 -15.99
N ALA A 76 6.96 -4.44 -15.04
CA ALA A 76 5.59 -4.85 -15.32
C ALA A 76 4.65 -3.64 -15.56
N ASN A 77 5.20 -2.43 -15.63
CA ASN A 77 4.43 -1.19 -15.73
C ASN A 77 3.39 -1.07 -14.62
N CYS A 78 3.83 -1.34 -13.39
CA CYS A 78 2.97 -1.42 -12.21
C CYS A 78 3.41 -0.43 -11.14
N VAL A 79 2.44 0.30 -10.58
CA VAL A 79 2.64 1.19 -9.43
C VAL A 79 2.40 0.39 -8.17
N LEU A 80 3.36 0.42 -7.25
CA LEU A 80 3.26 -0.23 -5.94
C LEU A 80 2.93 0.82 -4.88
N ILE A 81 1.93 0.55 -4.05
CA ILE A 81 1.49 1.44 -2.98
C ILE A 81 1.28 0.63 -1.71
N GLY A 82 1.93 1.04 -0.62
CA GLY A 82 1.65 0.50 0.71
C GLY A 82 0.68 1.43 1.44
N CYS A 83 -0.23 0.89 2.21
CA CYS A 83 -1.27 1.67 2.90
C CYS A 83 -1.54 1.13 4.29
N SER A 84 -1.65 2.04 5.25
CA SER A 84 -2.17 1.74 6.58
C SER A 84 -3.08 2.87 7.05
N THR A 85 -3.75 2.68 8.18
CA THR A 85 -4.63 3.70 8.76
C THR A 85 -3.87 4.77 9.55
N ASP A 86 -2.53 4.70 9.56
CA ASP A 86 -1.71 5.73 10.19
C ASP A 86 -1.74 7.03 9.38
N SER A 87 -1.39 8.14 10.06
CA SER A 87 -1.30 9.44 9.40
C SER A 87 -0.06 9.54 8.51
N LYS A 88 -0.07 10.51 7.59
CA LYS A 88 1.11 10.79 6.77
C LYS A 88 2.31 11.20 7.61
N ASN A 89 2.08 11.87 8.74
CA ASN A 89 3.15 12.26 9.66
C ASN A 89 3.80 11.03 10.32
N SER A 90 3.00 10.02 10.67
CA SER A 90 3.51 8.75 11.18
C SER A 90 4.38 8.04 10.15
N HIS A 91 3.90 7.95 8.91
CA HIS A 91 4.68 7.36 7.80
C HIS A 91 6.01 8.08 7.60
N LYS A 92 5.98 9.41 7.64
CA LYS A 92 7.19 10.22 7.48
C LYS A 92 8.18 9.93 8.60
N ALA A 93 7.73 9.96 9.85
CA ALA A 93 8.58 9.69 11.01
C ALA A 93 9.18 8.28 10.95
N TRP A 94 8.41 7.32 10.51
CA TRP A 94 8.87 5.94 10.37
C TRP A 94 9.91 5.80 9.26
N MET A 95 9.71 6.49 8.14
CA MET A 95 10.64 6.51 7.02
C MET A 95 11.93 7.26 7.33
N GLU A 96 11.89 8.22 8.24
CA GLU A 96 13.07 8.96 8.68
C GLU A 96 13.98 8.16 9.61
N LYS A 97 13.44 7.14 10.29
CA LYS A 97 14.22 6.30 11.20
C LYS A 97 14.91 5.16 10.46
N PRO A 98 16.19 4.88 10.77
CA PRO A 98 16.87 3.72 10.21
C PRO A 98 16.31 2.42 10.80
N ARG A 99 16.46 1.32 10.06
CA ARG A 99 15.98 0.00 10.47
C ARG A 99 16.57 -0.45 11.81
N THR A 100 17.80 -0.09 12.09
CA THR A 100 18.49 -0.43 13.34
C THR A 100 17.85 0.21 14.57
N LYS A 101 17.01 1.24 14.36
CA LYS A 101 16.32 1.96 15.44
C LYS A 101 14.80 1.79 15.37
N GLY A 102 14.33 0.72 14.75
CA GLY A 102 12.91 0.44 14.64
C GLY A 102 12.17 1.21 13.55
N GLY A 103 12.90 1.88 12.66
CA GLY A 103 12.33 2.59 11.53
C GLY A 103 12.18 1.71 10.30
N ILE A 104 11.55 2.26 9.27
CA ILE A 104 11.43 1.59 7.97
C ILE A 104 12.52 2.04 6.99
N ASP A 105 13.13 3.19 7.26
CA ASP A 105 14.10 3.82 6.37
C ASP A 105 13.44 4.22 5.04
N LYS A 106 14.22 4.63 4.07
CA LYS A 106 13.74 5.18 2.81
C LYS A 106 13.26 4.08 1.87
N LEU A 107 12.10 4.31 1.25
CA LEU A 107 11.48 3.36 0.33
C LEU A 107 11.43 3.93 -1.08
N SER A 108 11.50 3.04 -2.08
CA SER A 108 11.39 3.42 -3.49
C SER A 108 9.94 3.48 -3.98
N TYR A 109 8.97 3.30 -3.10
CA TYR A 109 7.55 3.40 -3.41
C TYR A 109 6.82 4.18 -2.31
N PRO A 110 5.63 4.74 -2.61
CA PRO A 110 4.93 5.56 -1.63
C PRO A 110 4.19 4.74 -0.57
N LEU A 111 4.08 5.32 0.63
CA LEU A 111 3.19 4.85 1.67
C LEU A 111 1.99 5.79 1.76
N MET A 112 0.80 5.25 1.56
CA MET A 112 -0.45 6.01 1.61
C MET A 112 -1.03 6.00 3.01
N ALA A 113 -1.51 7.16 3.43
CA ALA A 113 -2.19 7.35 4.71
C ALA A 113 -3.70 7.22 4.55
N ASP A 114 -4.34 6.48 5.45
CA ASP A 114 -5.80 6.33 5.46
C ASP A 114 -6.36 6.59 6.88
N PRO A 115 -6.12 7.79 7.45
CA PRO A 115 -6.57 8.06 8.81
C PRO A 115 -8.10 8.15 8.94
N SER A 116 -8.81 8.38 7.84
CA SER A 116 -10.28 8.38 7.83
C SER A 116 -10.88 6.97 7.74
N LEU A 117 -10.06 5.94 7.56
CA LEU A 117 -10.45 4.54 7.44
C LEU A 117 -11.27 4.22 6.17
N ARG A 118 -11.45 5.17 5.27
CA ARG A 118 -12.29 5.02 4.08
C ARG A 118 -11.74 4.01 3.10
N ILE A 119 -10.44 4.06 2.85
CA ILE A 119 -9.80 3.20 1.84
C ILE A 119 -9.81 1.76 2.35
N ALA A 120 -9.39 1.53 3.60
CA ALA A 120 -9.43 0.21 4.22
C ALA A 120 -10.84 -0.37 4.22
N ARG A 121 -11.84 0.47 4.51
CA ARG A 121 -13.24 0.05 4.51
C ARG A 121 -13.69 -0.35 3.10
N SER A 122 -13.39 0.46 2.08
CA SER A 122 -13.83 0.19 0.72
C SER A 122 -13.20 -1.09 0.15
N TYR A 123 -12.01 -1.45 0.60
CA TYR A 123 -11.33 -2.68 0.19
C TYR A 123 -11.65 -3.89 1.08
N GLY A 124 -12.51 -3.70 2.09
CA GLY A 124 -12.95 -4.81 2.93
C GLY A 124 -11.92 -5.33 3.92
N VAL A 125 -10.88 -4.54 4.21
CA VAL A 125 -9.77 -4.96 5.08
C VAL A 125 -9.76 -4.23 6.43
N LEU A 126 -10.78 -3.44 6.72
CA LEU A 126 -10.83 -2.68 7.97
C LEU A 126 -11.22 -3.57 9.14
N GLN A 127 -10.36 -3.63 10.16
CA GLN A 127 -10.67 -4.18 11.47
C GLN A 127 -11.23 -3.04 12.32
N ARG A 128 -12.55 -2.91 12.37
CA ARG A 128 -13.22 -1.76 13.00
C ARG A 128 -12.84 -1.56 14.47
N GLU A 129 -12.75 -2.64 15.22
CA GLU A 129 -12.45 -2.59 16.65
C GLU A 129 -11.07 -2.00 16.95
N LEU A 130 -10.11 -2.24 16.07
CA LEU A 130 -8.72 -1.78 16.25
C LEU A 130 -8.40 -0.54 15.43
N GLY A 131 -9.28 -0.15 14.49
CA GLY A 131 -8.99 0.93 13.56
C GLY A 131 -7.79 0.66 12.67
N GLN A 132 -7.52 -0.61 12.37
CA GLN A 132 -6.37 -1.05 11.59
C GLN A 132 -6.80 -1.87 10.39
N ALA A 133 -5.89 -2.03 9.43
CA ALA A 133 -6.12 -2.85 8.26
C ALA A 133 -5.60 -4.28 8.47
N LEU A 134 -6.30 -5.23 7.88
CA LEU A 134 -5.77 -6.58 7.66
C LEU A 134 -4.66 -6.51 6.60
N ARG A 135 -3.87 -7.57 6.48
CA ARG A 135 -2.82 -7.67 5.46
C ARG A 135 -3.43 -8.05 4.12
N GLY A 136 -4.00 -7.08 3.45
CA GLY A 136 -4.61 -7.25 2.13
C GLY A 136 -3.65 -6.88 1.02
N THR A 137 -3.71 -7.62 -0.11
CA THR A 137 -2.96 -7.30 -1.31
C THR A 137 -3.92 -7.36 -2.50
N PHE A 138 -3.96 -6.29 -3.27
CA PHE A 138 -4.89 -6.14 -4.39
C PHE A 138 -4.10 -5.80 -5.65
N VAL A 139 -4.33 -6.55 -6.71
CA VAL A 139 -3.72 -6.30 -8.01
C VAL A 139 -4.80 -5.79 -8.96
N ILE A 140 -4.59 -4.60 -9.51
CA ILE A 140 -5.55 -3.89 -10.35
C ILE A 140 -4.89 -3.66 -11.70
N ASN A 141 -5.61 -3.99 -12.80
CA ASN A 141 -5.05 -3.82 -14.12
C ASN A 141 -5.11 -2.36 -14.62
N ASP A 142 -4.63 -2.12 -15.82
CA ASP A 142 -4.57 -0.79 -16.43
C ASP A 142 -5.94 -0.22 -16.81
N GLU A 143 -7.00 -1.00 -16.71
CA GLU A 143 -8.39 -0.54 -16.88
C GLU A 143 -9.11 -0.34 -15.56
N GLY A 144 -8.43 -0.56 -14.43
CA GLY A 144 -9.00 -0.40 -13.10
C GLY A 144 -9.78 -1.63 -12.61
N ILE A 145 -9.60 -2.78 -13.25
CA ILE A 145 -10.29 -4.01 -12.89
C ILE A 145 -9.44 -4.80 -11.89
N LEU A 146 -10.09 -5.30 -10.83
CA LEU A 146 -9.43 -6.11 -9.83
C LEU A 146 -9.12 -7.50 -10.37
N MET A 147 -7.85 -7.83 -10.46
CA MET A 147 -7.37 -9.08 -11.07
C MET A 147 -6.96 -10.13 -10.04
N SER A 148 -6.59 -9.71 -8.84
CA SER A 148 -6.18 -10.63 -7.77
C SER A 148 -6.41 -9.95 -6.42
N LEU A 149 -6.76 -10.75 -5.44
CA LEU A 149 -6.81 -10.28 -4.05
C LEU A 149 -6.40 -11.41 -3.11
N ALA A 150 -5.72 -11.05 -2.03
CA ALA A 150 -5.37 -11.94 -0.95
C ALA A 150 -5.48 -11.16 0.34
N VAL A 151 -6.15 -11.71 1.35
CA VAL A 151 -6.30 -11.06 2.65
C VAL A 151 -5.90 -12.03 3.73
N ASN A 152 -4.90 -11.65 4.52
CA ASN A 152 -4.42 -12.44 5.65
C ASN A 152 -4.67 -11.72 6.96
N PRO A 153 -4.90 -12.46 8.07
CA PRO A 153 -4.93 -11.86 9.40
C PRO A 153 -3.63 -11.13 9.71
N SER A 154 -3.70 -10.14 10.59
CA SER A 154 -2.53 -9.29 10.91
C SER A 154 -1.31 -10.06 11.43
N LYS A 155 -1.51 -11.28 11.97
CA LYS A 155 -0.43 -12.12 12.47
C LYS A 155 0.25 -12.99 11.39
N ILE A 156 -0.33 -13.07 10.19
CA ILE A 156 0.18 -13.89 9.10
C ILE A 156 0.75 -12.98 8.02
N GLY A 157 2.04 -13.16 7.71
CA GLY A 157 2.70 -12.42 6.63
C GLY A 157 2.24 -12.88 5.25
N ARG A 158 2.73 -12.21 4.23
CA ARG A 158 2.37 -12.47 2.83
C ARG A 158 3.62 -12.74 1.99
N SER A 159 3.42 -13.41 0.85
CA SER A 159 4.49 -13.66 -0.11
C SER A 159 4.51 -12.55 -1.17
N VAL A 160 5.62 -11.82 -1.24
CA VAL A 160 5.86 -10.81 -2.28
C VAL A 160 6.10 -11.47 -3.63
N ASP A 161 6.76 -12.62 -3.65
CA ASP A 161 7.03 -13.38 -4.88
C ASP A 161 5.73 -13.77 -5.59
N GLU A 162 4.72 -14.20 -4.84
CA GLU A 162 3.41 -14.51 -5.39
C GLU A 162 2.73 -13.27 -5.97
N THR A 163 2.91 -12.12 -5.37
CA THR A 163 2.35 -10.85 -5.85
C THR A 163 2.99 -10.41 -7.16
N VAL A 164 4.31 -10.57 -7.28
CA VAL A 164 5.06 -10.22 -8.50
C VAL A 164 4.72 -11.15 -9.66
N ARG A 165 4.41 -12.39 -9.36
CA ARG A 165 4.04 -13.38 -10.35
C ARG A 165 2.70 -13.06 -11.01
#